data_64559698656e0b3a887d0155c981ddc2
#
_entry.id   64559698656e0b3a887d0155c981ddc2
#
_cell.length_a   1.000
_cell.length_b   1.000
_cell.length_c   1.000
_cell.angle_alpha   90.00
_cell.angle_beta   90.00
_cell.angle_gamma   90.00
#
_symmetry.space_group_name_H-M   'P 1'
#
loop_
_entity.id
_entity.type
_entity.pdbx_description
1 polymer ?
#
loop_
_entity_poly.entity_id
_entity_poly.type
_entity_poly.pdbx_seq_one_letter_code
_entity_poly.pdbx_strand_id
1 'polypeptide(L)'
;MIKDFEVCRSAISKHLFSRKDLLETTIRLADIATLKNGYAFQSRKYDTQGKWKILTIANVSGERYINDDDCNCIINLPNDIQDHQVLKEGDILISLTGNVGRVSLCKAGNNLLNQRVGLLCITKNVNQEFLYQVLSSRRFENSMVACGQGAAQMNIGKGDVENFVLPYSSNTNNIHLVARILHSYDECIINEQQEQTLLTMQKQYFLDQMFI
;
A
#
# COMPACT_ATOMS: atom_id res chain seq x y z
N MET A 1 -17.76 -1.97 14.83
CA MET A 1 -16.65 -2.92 15.11
C MET A 1 -15.44 -2.62 14.24
N ILE A 2 -15.47 -2.75 12.88
CA ILE A 2 -14.28 -2.42 12.02
C ILE A 2 -13.74 -1.02 12.27
N LYS A 3 -14.56 0.02 12.29
CA LYS A 3 -14.13 1.41 12.56
C LYS A 3 -13.40 1.56 13.91
N ASP A 4 -13.79 0.79 14.90
CA ASP A 4 -13.16 0.83 16.22
C ASP A 4 -11.76 0.19 16.16
N PHE A 5 -11.60 -0.90 15.41
CA PHE A 5 -10.28 -1.50 15.17
C PHE A 5 -9.34 -0.57 14.39
N GLU A 6 -9.84 0.12 13.36
CA GLU A 6 -9.05 1.10 12.60
C GLU A 6 -8.61 2.29 13.47
N VAL A 7 -9.51 2.79 14.34
CA VAL A 7 -9.18 3.85 15.29
C VAL A 7 -8.13 3.37 16.29
N CYS A 8 -8.31 2.16 16.86
CA CYS A 8 -7.33 1.56 17.78
C CYS A 8 -5.98 1.34 17.09
N ARG A 9 -5.96 0.78 15.87
CA ARG A 9 -4.73 0.60 15.09
C ARG A 9 -4.00 1.93 14.89
N SER A 10 -4.73 2.97 14.49
CA SER A 10 -4.14 4.31 14.27
C SER A 10 -3.55 4.90 15.55
N ALA A 11 -4.25 4.76 16.68
CA ALA A 11 -3.77 5.23 17.98
C ALA A 11 -2.52 4.47 18.45
N ILE A 12 -2.52 3.14 18.30
CA ILE A 12 -1.40 2.28 18.67
C ILE A 12 -0.19 2.56 17.77
N SER A 13 -0.39 2.69 16.46
CA SER A 13 0.64 3.08 15.51
C SER A 13 1.30 4.40 15.90
N LYS A 14 0.49 5.45 16.17
CA LYS A 14 0.98 6.74 16.62
C LYS A 14 1.78 6.62 17.95
N HIS A 15 1.29 5.84 18.90
CA HIS A 15 1.96 5.60 20.17
C HIS A 15 3.30 4.88 19.96
N LEU A 16 3.33 3.77 19.26
CA LEU A 16 4.55 2.97 19.01
C LEU A 16 5.62 3.78 18.28
N PHE A 17 5.24 4.54 17.24
CA PHE A 17 6.19 5.35 16.48
C PHE A 17 6.71 6.58 17.26
N SER A 18 6.10 6.93 18.38
CA SER A 18 6.58 7.98 19.29
C SER A 18 7.48 7.46 20.42
N ARG A 19 7.56 6.12 20.63
CA ARG A 19 8.30 5.47 21.71
C ARG A 19 9.82 5.52 21.44
N LYS A 20 10.51 6.41 22.15
CA LYS A 20 11.98 6.59 22.04
C LYS A 20 12.79 5.44 22.64
N ASP A 21 12.19 4.67 23.52
CA ASP A 21 12.80 3.45 24.09
C ASP A 21 12.75 2.25 23.10
N LEU A 22 11.86 2.30 22.11
CA LEU A 22 11.77 1.30 21.03
C LEU A 22 12.43 1.79 19.74
N LEU A 23 12.22 3.05 19.38
CA LEU A 23 12.66 3.67 18.13
C LEU A 23 13.49 4.92 18.47
N GLU A 24 14.73 4.68 18.88
CA GLU A 24 15.63 5.69 19.46
C GLU A 24 16.18 6.68 18.45
N THR A 25 16.12 6.34 17.16
CA THR A 25 16.69 7.19 16.10
C THR A 25 15.70 7.43 14.96
N THR A 26 16.15 8.17 13.97
CA THR A 26 15.40 8.40 12.73
C THR A 26 16.34 8.25 11.53
N ILE A 27 15.82 7.77 10.40
CA ILE A 27 16.55 7.68 9.14
C ILE A 27 15.71 8.23 7.99
N ARG A 28 16.34 8.61 6.89
CA ARG A 28 15.61 8.96 5.66
C ARG A 28 15.25 7.68 4.91
N LEU A 29 14.10 7.70 4.24
CA LEU A 29 13.66 6.56 3.42
C LEU A 29 14.68 6.25 2.32
N ALA A 30 15.33 7.28 1.73
CA ALA A 30 16.39 7.13 0.75
C ALA A 30 17.59 6.29 1.24
N ASP A 31 17.81 6.23 2.55
CA ASP A 31 18.94 5.49 3.13
C ASP A 31 18.72 3.97 3.09
N ILE A 32 17.47 3.50 2.90
CA ILE A 32 17.08 2.09 2.98
C ILE A 32 16.25 1.59 1.81
N ALA A 33 15.68 2.48 1.01
CA ALA A 33 14.82 2.13 -0.11
C ALA A 33 14.90 3.18 -1.22
N THR A 34 14.50 2.82 -2.42
CA THR A 34 14.36 3.74 -3.56
C THR A 34 13.01 3.57 -4.23
N LEU A 35 12.42 4.68 -4.66
CA LEU A 35 11.17 4.67 -5.40
C LEU A 35 11.44 4.45 -6.90
N LYS A 36 10.70 3.51 -7.50
CA LYS A 36 10.70 3.23 -8.94
C LYS A 36 9.35 3.59 -9.53
N ASN A 37 9.35 4.19 -10.71
CA ASN A 37 8.15 4.58 -11.43
C ASN A 37 7.63 3.46 -12.30
N GLY A 38 6.31 3.44 -12.50
CA GLY A 38 5.65 2.48 -13.37
C GLY A 38 5.70 2.88 -14.86
N TYR A 39 5.09 2.03 -15.66
CA TYR A 39 5.02 2.13 -17.12
C TYR A 39 3.82 2.97 -17.57
N ALA A 40 3.98 3.74 -18.64
CA ALA A 40 2.92 4.53 -19.26
C ALA A 40 2.11 3.69 -20.25
N PHE A 41 1.14 2.91 -19.73
CA PHE A 41 0.31 2.08 -20.59
C PHE A 41 -0.62 2.91 -21.47
N GLN A 42 -0.77 2.49 -22.72
CA GLN A 42 -1.66 3.11 -23.70
C GLN A 42 -3.04 2.45 -23.65
N SER A 43 -4.10 3.21 -23.42
CA SER A 43 -5.48 2.70 -23.29
C SER A 43 -5.95 1.89 -24.51
N ARG A 44 -5.45 2.21 -25.72
CA ARG A 44 -5.75 1.44 -26.94
C ARG A 44 -5.28 -0.03 -26.92
N LYS A 45 -4.41 -0.38 -25.97
CA LYS A 45 -3.90 -1.76 -25.79
C LYS A 45 -4.65 -2.52 -24.70
N TYR A 46 -5.64 -1.89 -24.06
CA TYR A 46 -6.43 -2.56 -23.03
C TYR A 46 -7.35 -3.59 -23.65
N ASP A 47 -7.45 -4.74 -22.98
CA ASP A 47 -8.24 -5.88 -23.43
C ASP A 47 -8.81 -6.61 -22.21
N THR A 48 -10.11 -6.86 -22.22
CA THR A 48 -10.81 -7.54 -21.12
C THR A 48 -10.40 -9.02 -20.98
N GLN A 49 -9.83 -9.61 -22.03
CA GLN A 49 -9.29 -10.97 -22.01
C GLN A 49 -7.80 -11.01 -21.61
N GLY A 50 -7.24 -9.86 -21.28
CA GLY A 50 -5.85 -9.73 -20.86
C GLY A 50 -5.59 -10.42 -19.52
N LYS A 51 -4.46 -11.13 -19.42
CA LYS A 51 -4.01 -11.77 -18.16
C LYS A 51 -3.20 -10.85 -17.25
N TRP A 52 -2.71 -9.73 -17.78
CA TRP A 52 -1.87 -8.80 -17.04
C TRP A 52 -2.70 -7.61 -16.56
N LYS A 53 -2.88 -7.50 -15.25
CA LYS A 53 -3.62 -6.41 -14.59
C LYS A 53 -2.74 -5.18 -14.44
N ILE A 54 -3.22 -4.01 -14.85
CA ILE A 54 -2.52 -2.73 -14.69
C ILE A 54 -2.99 -2.06 -13.42
N LEU A 55 -2.13 -2.00 -12.40
CA LEU A 55 -2.43 -1.35 -11.14
C LEU A 55 -2.26 0.16 -11.24
N THR A 56 -3.35 0.87 -11.04
CA THR A 56 -3.43 2.33 -11.05
C THR A 56 -3.59 2.88 -9.63
N ILE A 57 -3.67 4.21 -9.50
CA ILE A 57 -3.93 4.85 -8.20
C ILE A 57 -5.27 4.45 -7.56
N ALA A 58 -6.25 4.01 -8.36
CA ALA A 58 -7.54 3.53 -7.85
C ALA A 58 -7.40 2.20 -7.10
N ASN A 59 -6.40 1.40 -7.47
CA ASN A 59 -6.12 0.10 -6.86
C ASN A 59 -5.30 0.21 -5.56
N VAL A 60 -4.61 1.36 -5.35
CA VAL A 60 -3.84 1.67 -4.13
C VAL A 60 -4.70 2.54 -3.22
N SER A 61 -5.66 1.92 -2.54
CA SER A 61 -6.68 2.60 -1.73
C SER A 61 -6.18 3.09 -0.37
N GLY A 62 -5.05 2.57 0.11
CA GLY A 62 -4.54 2.76 1.48
C GLY A 62 -5.00 1.65 2.44
N GLU A 63 -5.74 0.67 1.96
CA GLU A 63 -5.95 -0.60 2.65
C GLU A 63 -4.67 -1.45 2.59
N ARG A 64 -4.57 -2.48 3.46
CA ARG A 64 -3.37 -3.31 3.51
C ARG A 64 -3.00 -3.90 2.15
N TYR A 65 -3.97 -4.45 1.44
CA TYR A 65 -3.75 -5.00 0.11
C TYR A 65 -4.44 -4.16 -0.96
N ILE A 66 -3.88 -4.19 -2.17
CA ILE A 66 -4.51 -3.59 -3.34
C ILE A 66 -5.93 -4.15 -3.56
N ASN A 67 -6.81 -3.31 -4.08
CA ASN A 67 -8.05 -3.79 -4.71
C ASN A 67 -7.79 -3.96 -6.21
N ASP A 68 -7.83 -5.19 -6.70
CA ASP A 68 -7.52 -5.57 -8.08
C ASP A 68 -8.74 -6.09 -8.85
N ASP A 69 -9.96 -5.82 -8.36
CA ASP A 69 -11.21 -6.30 -8.96
C ASP A 69 -11.51 -5.62 -10.31
N ASP A 70 -11.32 -4.30 -10.40
CA ASP A 70 -11.63 -3.48 -11.58
C ASP A 70 -10.35 -2.95 -12.27
N CYS A 71 -9.45 -3.86 -12.66
CA CYS A 71 -8.22 -3.49 -13.34
C CYS A 71 -8.38 -3.48 -14.85
N ASN A 72 -7.80 -2.47 -15.53
CA ASN A 72 -7.53 -2.59 -16.94
C ASN A 72 -6.48 -3.67 -17.17
N CYS A 73 -6.67 -4.50 -18.20
CA CYS A 73 -5.78 -5.61 -18.50
C CYS A 73 -5.15 -5.47 -19.89
N ILE A 74 -4.05 -6.19 -20.11
CA ILE A 74 -3.42 -6.37 -21.43
C ILE A 74 -3.06 -7.84 -21.64
N ILE A 75 -3.07 -8.26 -22.92
CA ILE A 75 -2.71 -9.64 -23.30
C ILE A 75 -1.20 -9.85 -23.25
N ASN A 76 -0.44 -8.96 -23.87
CA ASN A 76 1.00 -9.07 -24.03
C ASN A 76 1.73 -7.93 -23.33
N LEU A 77 2.86 -8.25 -22.71
CA LEU A 77 3.75 -7.25 -22.13
C LEU A 77 4.33 -6.34 -23.23
N PRO A 78 4.49 -5.03 -22.97
CA PRO A 78 5.29 -4.16 -23.82
C PRO A 78 6.73 -4.68 -23.92
N ASN A 79 7.37 -4.53 -25.10
CA ASN A 79 8.74 -5.00 -25.32
C ASN A 79 9.80 -4.24 -24.50
N ASP A 80 9.44 -3.02 -24.07
CA ASP A 80 10.30 -2.10 -23.32
C ASP A 80 9.95 -2.02 -21.82
N ILE A 81 9.12 -2.95 -21.32
CA ILE A 81 8.80 -3.04 -19.90
C ILE A 81 10.04 -3.45 -19.11
N GLN A 82 10.25 -2.81 -17.97
CA GLN A 82 11.38 -3.11 -17.09
C GLN A 82 10.97 -4.11 -16.00
N ASP A 83 11.92 -4.90 -15.50
CA ASP A 83 11.67 -5.96 -14.51
C ASP A 83 10.90 -5.48 -13.28
N HIS A 84 11.22 -4.28 -12.75
CA HIS A 84 10.55 -3.71 -11.60
C HIS A 84 9.11 -3.24 -11.88
N GLN A 85 8.69 -3.19 -13.14
CA GLN A 85 7.32 -2.83 -13.53
C GLN A 85 6.39 -4.05 -13.58
N VAL A 86 6.95 -5.26 -13.47
CA VAL A 86 6.23 -6.51 -13.23
C VAL A 86 6.27 -6.78 -11.73
N LEU A 87 5.13 -6.60 -11.09
CA LEU A 87 5.03 -6.62 -9.63
C LEU A 87 4.99 -8.03 -9.06
N LYS A 88 5.47 -8.15 -7.83
CA LYS A 88 5.49 -9.39 -7.05
C LYS A 88 4.59 -9.24 -5.81
N GLU A 89 4.15 -10.37 -5.29
CA GLU A 89 3.45 -10.40 -4.02
C GLU A 89 4.29 -9.74 -2.91
N GLY A 90 3.64 -8.90 -2.12
CA GLY A 90 4.28 -8.16 -1.03
C GLY A 90 4.95 -6.86 -1.43
N ASP A 91 5.08 -6.54 -2.73
CA ASP A 91 5.62 -5.24 -3.17
C ASP A 91 4.84 -4.08 -2.56
N ILE A 92 5.57 -3.10 -2.01
CA ILE A 92 4.99 -1.89 -1.39
C ILE A 92 4.73 -0.86 -2.48
N LEU A 93 3.46 -0.53 -2.68
CA LEU A 93 2.99 0.41 -3.69
C LEU A 93 2.53 1.71 -3.06
N ILE A 94 2.87 2.84 -3.69
CA ILE A 94 2.55 4.19 -3.22
C ILE A 94 1.83 4.96 -4.32
N SER A 95 0.67 5.53 -4.00
CA SER A 95 -0.06 6.42 -4.90
C SER A 95 0.66 7.77 -5.03
N LEU A 96 1.03 8.17 -6.27
CA LEU A 96 1.82 9.38 -6.54
C LEU A 96 0.98 10.56 -7.03
N THR A 97 -0.29 10.33 -7.40
CA THR A 97 -1.17 11.37 -7.97
C THR A 97 -2.59 11.24 -7.42
N GLY A 98 -3.30 12.35 -7.27
CA GLY A 98 -4.66 12.36 -6.73
C GLY A 98 -4.66 12.16 -5.22
N ASN A 99 -4.99 10.97 -4.75
CA ASN A 99 -4.89 10.60 -3.32
C ASN A 99 -3.45 10.18 -2.98
N VAL A 100 -2.54 11.15 -2.98
CA VAL A 100 -1.10 10.92 -2.80
C VAL A 100 -0.76 10.33 -1.43
N GLY A 101 0.28 9.49 -1.39
CA GLY A 101 0.80 8.92 -0.15
C GLY A 101 -0.01 7.75 0.42
N ARG A 102 -1.04 7.26 -0.28
CA ARG A 102 -1.68 6.00 0.08
C ARG A 102 -0.78 4.84 -0.26
N VAL A 103 -0.76 3.85 0.62
CA VAL A 103 0.16 2.71 0.53
C VAL A 103 -0.61 1.41 0.66
N SER A 104 -0.34 0.46 -0.24
CA SER A 104 -0.88 -0.90 -0.18
C SER A 104 0.18 -1.91 -0.60
N LEU A 105 0.00 -3.16 -0.17
CA LEU A 105 0.81 -4.29 -0.59
C LEU A 105 0.21 -4.94 -1.84
N CYS A 106 1.06 -5.31 -2.78
CA CYS A 106 0.66 -6.06 -3.96
C CYS A 106 0.24 -7.48 -3.58
N LYS A 107 -0.87 -7.97 -4.13
CA LYS A 107 -1.30 -9.38 -4.05
C LYS A 107 -0.56 -10.23 -5.07
N ALA A 108 -0.59 -11.54 -4.87
CA ALA A 108 -0.15 -12.50 -5.87
C ALA A 108 -0.94 -12.33 -7.18
N GLY A 109 -0.28 -12.48 -8.32
CA GLY A 109 -0.91 -12.39 -9.65
C GLY A 109 -0.03 -11.74 -10.70
N ASN A 110 -0.58 -11.61 -11.89
CA ASN A 110 0.10 -10.95 -13.02
C ASN A 110 -0.15 -9.43 -12.97
N ASN A 111 0.51 -8.73 -12.07
CA ASN A 111 0.30 -7.32 -11.79
C ASN A 111 1.39 -6.44 -12.41
N LEU A 112 0.99 -5.32 -12.99
CA LEU A 112 1.86 -4.36 -13.66
C LEU A 112 1.75 -2.98 -13.03
N LEU A 113 2.88 -2.33 -12.86
CA LEU A 113 2.99 -1.02 -12.25
C LEU A 113 2.68 0.11 -13.24
N ASN A 114 1.63 0.90 -13.01
CA ASN A 114 1.30 2.08 -13.82
C ASN A 114 2.14 3.29 -13.40
N GLN A 115 2.40 4.21 -14.34
CA GLN A 115 3.24 5.41 -14.18
C GLN A 115 2.87 6.32 -13.00
N ARG A 116 1.63 6.26 -12.50
CA ARG A 116 1.14 7.10 -11.39
C ARG A 116 1.21 6.39 -10.03
N VAL A 117 1.74 5.19 -10.02
CA VAL A 117 2.01 4.40 -8.83
C VAL A 117 3.52 4.18 -8.73
N GLY A 118 4.05 4.34 -7.54
CA GLY A 118 5.46 4.06 -7.24
C GLY A 118 5.62 2.70 -6.59
N LEU A 119 6.64 1.96 -7.00
CA LEU A 119 7.13 0.77 -6.31
C LEU A 119 8.28 1.15 -5.39
N LEU A 120 8.19 0.79 -4.13
CA LEU A 120 9.29 0.97 -3.18
C LEU A 120 10.23 -0.24 -3.22
N CYS A 121 11.41 -0.08 -3.78
CA CYS A 121 12.45 -1.10 -3.79
C CYS A 121 13.34 -0.95 -2.55
N ILE A 122 13.33 -1.94 -1.67
CA ILE A 122 14.17 -1.97 -0.47
C ILE A 122 15.60 -2.31 -0.89
N THR A 123 16.57 -1.48 -0.49
CA THR A 123 17.98 -1.58 -0.90
C THR A 123 18.89 -2.12 0.20
N LYS A 124 18.40 -2.17 1.44
CA LYS A 124 19.13 -2.69 2.61
C LYS A 124 18.30 -3.78 3.30
N ASN A 125 18.95 -4.55 4.15
CA ASN A 125 18.25 -5.56 4.94
C ASN A 125 17.39 -4.89 6.04
N VAL A 126 16.18 -4.49 5.68
CA VAL A 126 15.19 -3.85 6.55
C VAL A 126 13.95 -4.73 6.59
N ASN A 127 13.31 -4.80 7.75
CA ASN A 127 12.06 -5.53 7.89
C ASN A 127 10.97 -4.85 7.03
N GLN A 128 10.51 -5.55 6.00
CA GLN A 128 9.53 -5.03 5.02
C GLN A 128 8.20 -4.70 5.68
N GLU A 129 7.73 -5.54 6.62
CA GLU A 129 6.49 -5.29 7.35
C GLU A 129 6.59 -4.00 8.18
N PHE A 130 7.70 -3.79 8.89
CA PHE A 130 7.93 -2.54 9.61
C PHE A 130 7.84 -1.32 8.68
N LEU A 131 8.49 -1.41 7.53
CA LEU A 131 8.50 -0.32 6.55
C LEU A 131 7.09 -0.05 6.01
N TYR A 132 6.34 -1.10 5.67
CA TYR A 132 4.92 -0.97 5.29
C TYR A 132 4.12 -0.28 6.40
N GLN A 133 4.26 -0.69 7.65
CA GLN A 133 3.53 -0.12 8.79
C GLN A 133 3.83 1.38 9.00
N VAL A 134 5.08 1.78 8.83
CA VAL A 134 5.46 3.21 8.90
C VAL A 134 4.84 4.00 7.75
N LEU A 135 4.91 3.48 6.52
CA LEU A 135 4.43 4.17 5.33
C LEU A 135 2.90 4.15 5.19
N SER A 136 2.21 3.15 5.74
CA SER A 136 0.74 3.14 5.80
C SER A 136 0.17 4.01 6.94
N SER A 137 1.03 4.70 7.69
CA SER A 137 0.59 5.60 8.76
C SER A 137 0.07 6.94 8.23
N ARG A 138 -0.87 7.54 8.97
CA ARG A 138 -1.36 8.90 8.69
C ARG A 138 -0.24 9.95 8.67
N ARG A 139 0.85 9.74 9.41
CA ARG A 139 2.00 10.63 9.40
C ARG A 139 2.66 10.69 8.04
N PHE A 140 2.84 9.54 7.37
CA PHE A 140 3.39 9.50 6.02
C PHE A 140 2.42 10.13 5.02
N GLU A 141 1.16 9.71 5.01
CA GLU A 141 0.15 10.27 4.10
C GLU A 141 0.06 11.80 4.23
N ASN A 142 -0.06 12.33 5.46
CA ASN A 142 -0.09 13.78 5.69
C ASN A 142 1.18 14.49 5.21
N SER A 143 2.36 13.86 5.37
CA SER A 143 3.62 14.40 4.85
C SER A 143 3.60 14.48 3.33
N MET A 144 3.11 13.45 2.64
CA MET A 144 2.99 13.43 1.19
C MET A 144 1.94 14.43 0.68
N VAL A 145 0.82 14.55 1.36
CA VAL A 145 -0.20 15.57 1.07
C VAL A 145 0.39 16.97 1.19
N ALA A 146 1.19 17.23 2.22
CA ALA A 146 1.86 18.53 2.40
C ALA A 146 2.84 18.85 1.28
N CYS A 147 3.59 17.84 0.76
CA CYS A 147 4.48 18.02 -0.39
C CYS A 147 3.70 18.35 -1.69
N GLY A 148 2.52 17.75 -1.87
CA GLY A 148 1.70 17.96 -3.07
C GLY A 148 0.86 19.25 -3.09
N GLN A 149 0.83 20.02 -1.99
CA GLN A 149 0.05 21.25 -1.90
C GLN A 149 0.63 22.36 -2.80
N GLY A 150 -0.27 23.05 -3.52
CA GLY A 150 0.07 24.17 -4.41
C GLY A 150 0.05 23.83 -5.90
N ALA A 151 -0.09 22.56 -6.28
CA ALA A 151 -0.30 22.18 -7.68
C ALA A 151 -1.79 22.09 -8.02
N ALA A 152 -2.16 22.34 -9.29
CA ALA A 152 -3.54 22.20 -9.77
C ALA A 152 -4.08 20.75 -9.62
N GLN A 153 -3.21 19.78 -9.64
CA GLN A 153 -3.48 18.38 -9.31
C GLN A 153 -2.41 17.90 -8.32
N MET A 154 -2.84 17.30 -7.21
CA MET A 154 -1.90 16.72 -6.23
C MET A 154 -1.02 15.68 -6.90
N ASN A 155 0.28 15.90 -6.85
CA ASN A 155 1.29 15.01 -7.40
C ASN A 155 2.56 15.07 -6.56
N ILE A 156 3.13 13.92 -6.25
CA ILE A 156 4.40 13.79 -5.54
C ILE A 156 5.41 13.02 -6.38
N GLY A 157 6.66 13.39 -6.23
CA GLY A 157 7.76 12.76 -6.94
C GLY A 157 8.61 11.83 -6.07
N LYS A 158 9.59 11.24 -6.71
CA LYS A 158 10.57 10.38 -6.05
C LYS A 158 11.23 11.07 -4.85
N GLY A 159 11.66 12.32 -5.02
CA GLY A 159 12.34 13.07 -3.96
C GLY A 159 11.46 13.31 -2.73
N ASP A 160 10.16 13.56 -2.92
CA ASP A 160 9.24 13.78 -1.81
C ASP A 160 9.11 12.51 -0.95
N VAL A 161 8.98 11.36 -1.59
CA VAL A 161 8.89 10.06 -0.91
C VAL A 161 10.22 9.69 -0.24
N GLU A 162 11.34 9.78 -0.95
CA GLU A 162 12.66 9.36 -0.47
C GLU A 162 13.21 10.26 0.64
N ASN A 163 12.80 11.53 0.69
CA ASN A 163 13.19 12.46 1.77
C ASN A 163 12.36 12.28 3.06
N PHE A 164 11.35 11.43 3.06
CA PHE A 164 10.59 11.16 4.27
C PHE A 164 11.49 10.62 5.38
N VAL A 165 11.39 11.24 6.57
CA VAL A 165 12.13 10.83 7.77
C VAL A 165 11.25 9.95 8.64
N LEU A 166 11.68 8.72 8.84
CA LEU A 166 10.95 7.71 9.60
C LEU A 166 11.63 7.37 10.93
N PRO A 167 10.86 7.01 11.97
CA PRO A 167 11.39 6.50 13.22
C PRO A 167 12.05 5.14 12.97
N TYR A 168 13.17 4.88 13.63
CA TYR A 168 13.96 3.68 13.41
C TYR A 168 14.69 3.25 14.69
N SER A 169 15.16 2.00 14.70
CA SER A 169 15.99 1.45 15.76
C SER A 169 17.15 0.67 15.18
N SER A 170 18.32 0.79 15.80
CA SER A 170 19.47 -0.07 15.54
C SER A 170 19.25 -1.50 16.07
N ASN A 171 18.34 -1.67 17.06
CA ASN A 171 17.94 -2.97 17.57
C ASN A 171 16.87 -3.61 16.70
N THR A 172 17.24 -4.62 15.93
CA THR A 172 16.32 -5.36 15.06
C THR A 172 15.14 -6.00 15.80
N ASN A 173 15.30 -6.37 17.07
CA ASN A 173 14.20 -6.92 17.86
C ASN A 173 13.09 -5.90 18.10
N ASN A 174 13.45 -4.62 18.30
CA ASN A 174 12.47 -3.54 18.44
C ASN A 174 11.70 -3.32 17.14
N ILE A 175 12.40 -3.35 16.00
CA ILE A 175 11.79 -3.27 14.67
C ILE A 175 10.79 -4.42 14.47
N HIS A 176 11.21 -5.65 14.75
CA HIS A 176 10.33 -6.83 14.65
C HIS A 176 9.14 -6.78 15.61
N LEU A 177 9.35 -6.29 16.83
CA LEU A 177 8.28 -6.16 17.82
C LEU A 177 7.19 -5.19 17.33
N VAL A 178 7.59 -3.99 16.88
CA VAL A 178 6.66 -2.98 16.38
C VAL A 178 5.93 -3.49 15.14
N ALA A 179 6.64 -4.09 14.19
CA ALA A 179 6.05 -4.68 12.98
C ALA A 179 4.99 -5.73 13.32
N ARG A 180 5.32 -6.66 14.22
CA ARG A 180 4.44 -7.76 14.62
C ARG A 180 3.18 -7.27 15.33
N ILE A 181 3.30 -6.30 16.24
CA ILE A 181 2.14 -5.73 16.95
C ILE A 181 1.16 -5.13 15.93
N LEU A 182 1.65 -4.28 15.03
CA LEU A 182 0.79 -3.61 14.04
C LEU A 182 0.22 -4.58 13.01
N HIS A 183 1.01 -5.55 12.58
CA HIS A 183 0.54 -6.62 11.70
C HIS A 183 -0.62 -7.41 12.32
N SER A 184 -0.55 -7.75 13.61
CA SER A 184 -1.64 -8.45 14.30
C SER A 184 -2.95 -7.66 14.29
N TYR A 185 -2.89 -6.33 14.39
CA TYR A 185 -4.08 -5.48 14.25
C TYR A 185 -4.62 -5.47 12.82
N ASP A 186 -3.75 -5.42 11.82
CA ASP A 186 -4.17 -5.50 10.41
C ASP A 186 -4.89 -6.84 10.14
N GLU A 187 -4.37 -7.96 10.65
CA GLU A 187 -5.00 -9.27 10.53
C GLU A 187 -6.38 -9.32 11.21
N CYS A 188 -6.54 -8.70 12.40
CA CYS A 188 -7.85 -8.58 13.04
C CYS A 188 -8.84 -7.80 12.17
N ILE A 189 -8.41 -6.69 11.56
CA ILE A 189 -9.26 -5.88 10.67
C ILE A 189 -9.68 -6.68 9.43
N ILE A 190 -8.73 -7.38 8.80
CA ILE A 190 -8.98 -8.19 7.61
C ILE A 190 -9.98 -9.32 7.93
N ASN A 191 -9.78 -10.04 9.03
CA ASN A 191 -10.67 -11.12 9.44
C ASN A 191 -12.10 -10.62 9.69
N GLU A 192 -12.26 -9.49 10.36
CA GLU A 192 -13.55 -8.86 10.60
C GLU A 192 -14.24 -8.43 9.29
N GLN A 193 -13.48 -7.88 8.34
CA GLN A 193 -14.00 -7.51 7.02
C GLN A 193 -14.48 -8.73 6.23
N GLN A 194 -13.73 -9.83 6.27
CA GLN A 194 -14.10 -11.08 5.63
C GLN A 194 -15.36 -11.68 6.25
N GLU A 195 -15.47 -11.69 7.59
CA GLU A 195 -16.64 -12.16 8.29
C GLU A 195 -17.89 -11.35 7.93
N GLN A 196 -17.80 -10.02 7.90
CA GLN A 196 -18.91 -9.16 7.47
C GLN A 196 -19.34 -9.44 6.02
N THR A 197 -18.39 -9.68 5.14
CA THR A 197 -18.67 -10.01 3.73
C THR A 197 -19.44 -11.33 3.64
N LEU A 198 -18.98 -12.36 4.34
CA LEU A 198 -19.62 -13.66 4.37
C LEU A 198 -21.05 -13.59 4.95
N LEU A 199 -21.23 -12.86 6.05
CA LEU A 199 -22.57 -12.66 6.65
C LEU A 199 -23.51 -11.91 5.71
N THR A 200 -22.99 -10.94 4.96
CA THR A 200 -23.77 -10.20 3.97
C THR A 200 -24.22 -11.11 2.81
N MET A 201 -23.30 -11.93 2.30
CA MET A 201 -23.63 -12.93 1.26
C MET A 201 -24.66 -13.96 1.75
N GLN A 202 -24.50 -14.45 2.98
CA GLN A 202 -25.45 -15.39 3.59
C GLN A 202 -26.83 -14.76 3.75
N LYS A 203 -26.90 -13.53 4.23
CA LYS A 203 -28.16 -12.78 4.33
C LYS A 203 -28.84 -12.65 2.97
N GLN A 204 -28.09 -12.26 1.93
CA GLN A 204 -28.62 -12.12 0.58
C GLN A 204 -29.15 -13.47 0.06
N TYR A 205 -28.39 -14.54 0.23
CA TYR A 205 -28.84 -15.90 -0.15
C TYR A 205 -30.15 -16.28 0.49
N PHE A 206 -30.34 -16.05 1.80
CA PHE A 206 -31.59 -16.35 2.46
C PHE A 206 -32.76 -15.48 1.97
N LEU A 207 -32.50 -14.18 1.74
CA LEU A 207 -33.54 -13.31 1.17
C LEU A 207 -34.00 -13.79 -0.21
N ASP A 208 -33.06 -14.15 -1.08
CA ASP A 208 -33.37 -14.66 -2.42
C ASP A 208 -34.17 -15.96 -2.36
N GLN A 209 -33.94 -16.83 -1.34
CA GLN A 209 -34.72 -18.05 -1.13
C GLN A 209 -36.14 -17.81 -0.56
N MET A 210 -36.33 -16.69 0.14
CA MET A 210 -37.65 -16.38 0.76
C MET A 210 -38.62 -15.69 -0.19
N PHE A 211 -38.14 -15.10 -1.28
CA PHE A 211 -38.95 -14.32 -2.21
C PHE A 211 -39.02 -14.90 -3.64
N ILE A 212 -38.77 -16.23 -3.77
CA ILE A 212 -38.98 -16.98 -5.01
C ILE A 212 -40.42 -17.55 -5.05
#